data_68ba5d64a5a75c7f4ac5243659af7ad6
#
_entry.id   68ba5d64a5a75c7f4ac5243659af7ad6
#
_cell.length_a   1.000
_cell.length_b   1.000
_cell.length_c   1.000
_cell.angle_alpha   90.00
_cell.angle_beta   90.00
_cell.angle_gamma   90.00
#
_symmetry.space_group_name_H-M   'P 1'
#
loop_
_entity.id
_entity.type
_entity.pdbx_description
1 polymer ?
#
loop_
_entity_poly.entity_id
_entity_poly.type
_entity_poly.pdbx_seq_one_letter_code
_entity_poly.pdbx_strand_id
1 'polypeptide(L)'
;TMIWFLDLVEALILISNPYIIGNCIDGLLKKDIFWFIVLVVIDTTFWLSRSVNKFLDTRIYSKIVGYESYDYYTKMLKTNEDNSLIDARLDMVDDIPNFLEIDFFQILNVIGGIIMSIIFLYLNSTLLVFSFALVSIVLIPFSTYRLQKEIVSNNKKYKNLEEERMKNISSRDKRIYGEYIKKVLNIGILNSDLDTKIFFVTNFLQMILLFFSILSITQANRFTSGLLFSTVTYVGMLNGYVGDINEYLILLQDLKETVYRLKGENNNELQR
;
A
#
# COMPACT_ATOMS: atom_id res chain seq x y z
N THR A 1 -15.57 0.46 -14.44
CA THR A 1 -15.36 1.89 -14.85
C THR A 1 -15.90 2.88 -13.84
N MET A 2 -17.12 2.71 -13.29
CA MET A 2 -17.71 3.64 -12.33
C MET A 2 -16.95 3.65 -11.00
N ILE A 3 -16.61 2.50 -10.44
CA ILE A 3 -15.81 2.36 -9.22
C ILE A 3 -14.50 3.12 -9.37
N TRP A 4 -13.74 2.85 -10.41
CA TRP A 4 -12.46 3.51 -10.67
C TRP A 4 -12.55 5.03 -10.82
N PHE A 5 -13.67 5.54 -11.33
CA PHE A 5 -13.90 6.97 -11.36
C PHE A 5 -14.13 7.53 -9.95
N LEU A 6 -14.90 6.84 -9.11
CA LEU A 6 -15.12 7.25 -7.72
C LEU A 6 -13.83 7.22 -6.92
N ASP A 7 -13.02 6.16 -7.06
CA ASP A 7 -11.71 6.06 -6.41
C ASP A 7 -10.77 7.19 -6.82
N LEU A 8 -10.77 7.56 -8.10
CA LEU A 8 -9.95 8.67 -8.59
C LEU A 8 -10.41 10.00 -7.97
N VAL A 9 -11.70 10.22 -7.85
CA VAL A 9 -12.27 11.41 -7.18
C VAL A 9 -11.86 11.43 -5.71
N GLU A 10 -11.98 10.30 -5.00
CA GLU A 10 -11.56 10.17 -3.61
C GLU A 10 -10.07 10.46 -3.44
N ALA A 11 -9.22 9.91 -4.32
CA ALA A 11 -7.78 10.14 -4.32
C ALA A 11 -7.44 11.62 -4.50
N LEU A 12 -8.06 12.30 -5.47
CA LEU A 12 -7.82 13.72 -5.72
C LEU A 12 -8.24 14.58 -4.53
N ILE A 13 -9.35 14.26 -3.88
CA ILE A 13 -9.81 14.97 -2.68
C ILE A 13 -8.81 14.78 -1.54
N LEU A 14 -8.41 13.53 -1.23
CA LEU A 14 -7.46 13.22 -0.16
C LEU A 14 -6.13 13.96 -0.35
N ILE A 15 -5.61 13.95 -1.56
CA ILE A 15 -4.32 14.58 -1.89
C ILE A 15 -4.42 16.12 -1.79
N SER A 16 -5.57 16.71 -2.13
CA SER A 16 -5.77 18.16 -2.09
C SER A 16 -6.15 18.70 -0.70
N ASN A 17 -6.61 17.84 0.19
CA ASN A 17 -7.19 18.20 1.49
C ASN A 17 -6.25 19.05 2.37
N PRO A 18 -4.93 18.76 2.50
CA PRO A 18 -4.04 19.58 3.33
C PRO A 18 -3.95 21.03 2.85
N TYR A 19 -3.98 21.26 1.53
CA TYR A 19 -3.97 22.60 0.95
C TYR A 19 -5.28 23.34 1.26
N ILE A 20 -6.40 22.67 1.14
CA ILE A 20 -7.73 23.26 1.39
C ILE A 20 -7.88 23.60 2.87
N ILE A 21 -7.48 22.70 3.78
CA ILE A 21 -7.51 22.96 5.23
C ILE A 21 -6.60 24.13 5.60
N GLY A 22 -5.39 24.19 5.04
CA GLY A 22 -4.48 25.31 5.27
C GLY A 22 -5.09 26.64 4.88
N ASN A 23 -5.66 26.73 3.67
CA ASN A 23 -6.36 27.95 3.25
C ASN A 23 -7.61 28.26 4.10
N CYS A 24 -8.31 27.23 4.57
CA CYS A 24 -9.44 27.38 5.48
C CYS A 24 -8.99 28.02 6.81
N ILE A 25 -7.88 27.54 7.40
CA ILE A 25 -7.31 28.11 8.63
C ILE A 25 -6.97 29.60 8.41
N ASP A 26 -6.24 29.92 7.34
CA ASP A 26 -5.85 31.29 7.05
C ASP A 26 -7.05 32.20 6.73
N GLY A 27 -8.09 31.66 6.05
CA GLY A 27 -9.35 32.36 5.79
C GLY A 27 -10.10 32.68 7.07
N LEU A 28 -10.31 31.68 7.94
CA LEU A 28 -11.03 31.85 9.21
C LEU A 28 -10.34 32.86 10.13
N LEU A 29 -8.99 32.89 10.17
CA LEU A 29 -8.25 33.89 10.92
C LEU A 29 -8.48 35.31 10.38
N LYS A 30 -8.78 35.47 9.10
CA LYS A 30 -9.16 36.72 8.44
C LYS A 30 -10.66 36.99 8.42
N LYS A 31 -11.46 36.13 9.07
CA LYS A 31 -12.95 36.17 9.04
C LYS A 31 -13.53 35.96 7.65
N ASP A 32 -12.82 35.30 6.74
CA ASP A 32 -13.30 34.88 5.43
C ASP A 32 -13.75 33.40 5.51
N ILE A 33 -15.02 33.15 5.20
CA ILE A 33 -15.66 31.82 5.28
C ILE A 33 -15.61 31.06 3.95
N PHE A 34 -15.06 31.63 2.88
CA PHE A 34 -15.07 31.01 1.55
C PHE A 34 -14.43 29.62 1.57
N TRP A 35 -13.21 29.51 2.08
CA TRP A 35 -12.49 28.23 2.13
C TRP A 35 -13.11 27.20 3.09
N PHE A 36 -13.83 27.68 4.10
CA PHE A 36 -14.60 26.80 4.98
C PHE A 36 -15.78 26.15 4.23
N ILE A 37 -16.51 26.92 3.40
CA ILE A 37 -17.58 26.37 2.55
C ILE A 37 -17.01 25.37 1.55
N VAL A 38 -15.87 25.69 0.92
CA VAL A 38 -15.18 24.78 0.00
C VAL A 38 -14.82 23.46 0.70
N LEU A 39 -14.26 23.52 1.91
CA LEU A 39 -13.92 22.33 2.70
C LEU A 39 -15.16 21.47 2.97
N VAL A 40 -16.27 22.07 3.43
CA VAL A 40 -17.52 21.34 3.73
C VAL A 40 -18.06 20.64 2.48
N VAL A 41 -18.05 21.32 1.32
CA VAL A 41 -18.53 20.74 0.06
C VAL A 41 -17.65 19.55 -0.37
N ILE A 42 -16.35 19.72 -0.29
CA ILE A 42 -15.37 18.68 -0.69
C ILE A 42 -15.45 17.47 0.24
N ASP A 43 -15.49 17.67 1.55
CA ASP A 43 -15.61 16.56 2.51
C ASP A 43 -16.97 15.85 2.36
N THR A 44 -18.05 16.59 2.13
CA THR A 44 -19.35 15.97 1.87
C THR A 44 -19.32 15.12 0.60
N THR A 45 -18.71 15.63 -0.48
CA THR A 45 -18.54 14.89 -1.74
C THR A 45 -17.69 13.63 -1.52
N PHE A 46 -16.60 13.73 -0.75
CA PHE A 46 -15.74 12.59 -0.40
C PHE A 46 -16.55 11.47 0.30
N TRP A 47 -17.28 11.80 1.35
CA TRP A 47 -18.03 10.81 2.11
C TRP A 47 -19.18 10.18 1.33
N LEU A 48 -19.85 10.96 0.48
CA LEU A 48 -20.87 10.43 -0.44
C LEU A 48 -20.25 9.48 -1.47
N SER A 49 -19.17 9.91 -2.13
CA SER A 49 -18.43 9.07 -3.09
C SER A 49 -18.00 7.76 -2.46
N ARG A 50 -17.33 7.82 -1.32
CA ARG A 50 -16.85 6.66 -0.58
C ARG A 50 -17.97 5.71 -0.14
N SER A 51 -19.11 6.24 0.26
CA SER A 51 -20.27 5.42 0.65
C SER A 51 -20.86 4.66 -0.53
N VAL A 52 -21.01 5.33 -1.67
CA VAL A 52 -21.48 4.71 -2.93
C VAL A 52 -20.46 3.69 -3.43
N ASN A 53 -19.18 4.05 -3.41
CA ASN A 53 -18.10 3.17 -3.85
C ASN A 53 -18.09 1.88 -3.03
N LYS A 54 -18.07 1.96 -1.71
CA LYS A 54 -18.09 0.79 -0.82
C LYS A 54 -19.31 -0.12 -1.04
N PHE A 55 -20.48 0.49 -1.36
CA PHE A 55 -21.69 -0.27 -1.66
C PHE A 55 -21.58 -1.06 -2.97
N LEU A 56 -20.97 -0.47 -4.00
CA LEU A 56 -20.79 -1.10 -5.31
C LEU A 56 -19.66 -2.13 -5.32
N ASP A 57 -18.58 -1.81 -4.66
CA ASP A 57 -17.32 -2.54 -4.61
C ASP A 57 -17.53 -3.98 -4.15
N THR A 58 -18.04 -4.18 -2.96
CA THR A 58 -18.33 -5.51 -2.41
C THR A 58 -19.22 -6.35 -3.34
N ARG A 59 -20.17 -5.74 -4.05
CA ARG A 59 -21.09 -6.47 -4.95
C ARG A 59 -20.43 -6.91 -6.25
N ILE A 60 -19.51 -6.10 -6.75
CA ILE A 60 -18.85 -6.36 -8.03
C ILE A 60 -17.70 -7.33 -7.82
N TYR A 61 -16.81 -7.05 -6.85
CA TYR A 61 -15.64 -7.89 -6.63
C TYR A 61 -16.00 -9.27 -6.07
N SER A 62 -16.99 -9.39 -5.16
CA SER A 62 -17.46 -10.71 -4.72
C SER A 62 -17.98 -11.58 -5.86
N LYS A 63 -18.62 -10.98 -6.88
CA LYS A 63 -19.02 -11.72 -8.08
C LYS A 63 -17.83 -12.13 -8.94
N ILE A 64 -16.82 -11.25 -9.09
CA ILE A 64 -15.61 -11.56 -9.84
C ILE A 64 -14.87 -12.71 -9.18
N VAL A 65 -14.65 -12.64 -7.86
CA VAL A 65 -14.04 -13.71 -7.07
C VAL A 65 -14.78 -15.04 -7.30
N GLY A 66 -16.10 -15.04 -7.13
CA GLY A 66 -16.91 -16.25 -7.32
C GLY A 66 -16.81 -16.83 -8.73
N TYR A 67 -16.77 -16.00 -9.76
CA TYR A 67 -16.61 -16.43 -11.15
C TYR A 67 -15.22 -16.99 -11.43
N GLU A 68 -14.17 -16.31 -10.98
CA GLU A 68 -12.78 -16.74 -11.22
C GLU A 68 -12.47 -18.03 -10.47
N SER A 69 -12.92 -18.16 -9.22
CA SER A 69 -12.74 -19.40 -8.42
C SER A 69 -13.48 -20.58 -9.06
N TYR A 70 -14.71 -20.37 -9.56
CA TYR A 70 -15.47 -21.40 -10.24
C TYR A 70 -14.82 -21.82 -11.58
N ASP A 71 -14.35 -20.85 -12.38
CA ASP A 71 -13.69 -21.12 -13.65
C ASP A 71 -12.36 -21.86 -13.43
N TYR A 72 -11.56 -21.42 -12.45
CA TYR A 72 -10.33 -22.09 -12.08
C TYR A 72 -10.58 -23.54 -11.63
N TYR A 73 -11.51 -23.75 -10.71
CA TYR A 73 -11.87 -25.09 -10.26
C TYR A 73 -12.31 -26.01 -11.42
N THR A 74 -13.14 -25.49 -12.34
CA THR A 74 -13.62 -26.25 -13.50
C THR A 74 -12.47 -26.62 -14.45
N LYS A 75 -11.46 -25.79 -14.58
CA LYS A 75 -10.24 -26.10 -15.35
C LYS A 75 -9.42 -27.19 -14.65
N MET A 76 -9.27 -27.11 -13.33
CA MET A 76 -8.48 -28.06 -12.56
C MET A 76 -9.11 -29.46 -12.49
N LEU A 77 -10.43 -29.58 -12.53
CA LEU A 77 -11.11 -30.88 -12.63
C LEU A 77 -10.69 -31.72 -13.87
N LYS A 78 -10.13 -31.09 -14.88
CA LYS A 78 -9.62 -31.76 -16.10
C LYS A 78 -8.16 -32.18 -15.99
N THR A 79 -7.49 -31.81 -14.90
CA THR A 79 -6.11 -32.16 -14.61
C THR A 79 -6.07 -33.30 -13.57
N ASN A 80 -4.96 -34.03 -13.53
CA ASN A 80 -4.73 -35.07 -12.50
C ASN A 80 -3.96 -34.49 -11.30
N GLU A 81 -4.14 -33.21 -10.99
CA GLU A 81 -3.47 -32.60 -9.82
C GLU A 81 -4.10 -33.05 -8.51
N ASP A 82 -3.32 -33.03 -7.44
CA ASP A 82 -3.78 -33.39 -6.11
C ASP A 82 -4.81 -32.37 -5.60
N ASN A 83 -5.88 -32.85 -4.99
CA ASN A 83 -6.94 -31.99 -4.43
C ASN A 83 -6.39 -30.98 -3.40
N SER A 84 -5.34 -31.33 -2.65
CA SER A 84 -4.69 -30.41 -1.72
C SER A 84 -4.01 -29.23 -2.40
N LEU A 85 -3.47 -29.45 -3.61
CA LEU A 85 -2.86 -28.40 -4.40
C LEU A 85 -3.92 -27.51 -5.04
N ILE A 86 -5.02 -28.10 -5.50
CA ILE A 86 -6.16 -27.33 -6.04
C ILE A 86 -6.75 -26.43 -4.96
N ASP A 87 -6.94 -26.91 -3.74
CA ASP A 87 -7.45 -26.15 -2.60
C ASP A 87 -6.54 -24.96 -2.27
N ALA A 88 -5.24 -25.20 -2.13
CA ALA A 88 -4.26 -24.12 -1.86
C ALA A 88 -4.19 -23.06 -2.98
N ARG A 89 -4.39 -23.47 -4.22
CA ARG A 89 -4.39 -22.53 -5.36
C ARG A 89 -5.72 -21.80 -5.49
N LEU A 90 -6.84 -22.38 -5.09
CA LEU A 90 -8.12 -21.68 -5.02
C LEU A 90 -8.06 -20.51 -4.04
N ASP A 91 -7.40 -20.68 -2.89
CA ASP A 91 -7.16 -19.59 -1.96
C ASP A 91 -6.34 -18.45 -2.60
N MET A 92 -5.43 -18.78 -3.53
CA MET A 92 -4.62 -17.79 -4.24
C MET A 92 -5.38 -17.07 -5.39
N VAL A 93 -6.51 -17.62 -5.88
CA VAL A 93 -7.32 -16.97 -6.93
C VAL A 93 -7.86 -15.64 -6.43
N ASP A 94 -8.19 -15.54 -5.15
CA ASP A 94 -8.75 -14.33 -4.54
C ASP A 94 -7.73 -13.19 -4.44
N ASP A 95 -6.42 -13.47 -4.49
CA ASP A 95 -5.36 -12.46 -4.42
C ASP A 95 -5.46 -11.44 -5.58
N ILE A 96 -5.88 -11.88 -6.77
CA ILE A 96 -5.93 -11.01 -7.97
C ILE A 96 -7.08 -10.00 -7.89
N PRO A 97 -8.34 -10.41 -7.64
CA PRO A 97 -9.43 -9.47 -7.42
C PRO A 97 -9.19 -8.53 -6.25
N ASN A 98 -8.67 -9.04 -5.12
CA ASN A 98 -8.34 -8.23 -3.94
C ASN A 98 -7.29 -7.16 -4.25
N PHE A 99 -6.26 -7.50 -5.03
CA PHE A 99 -5.28 -6.53 -5.50
C PHE A 99 -5.94 -5.42 -6.34
N LEU A 100 -6.86 -5.76 -7.25
CA LEU A 100 -7.54 -4.78 -8.10
C LEU A 100 -8.54 -3.93 -7.31
N GLU A 101 -9.16 -4.49 -6.26
CA GLU A 101 -10.14 -3.82 -5.41
C GLU A 101 -9.47 -2.81 -4.46
N ILE A 102 -8.35 -3.20 -3.83
CA ILE A 102 -7.76 -2.44 -2.73
C ILE A 102 -6.41 -1.83 -3.14
N ASP A 103 -5.46 -2.68 -3.53
CA ASP A 103 -4.04 -2.30 -3.59
C ASP A 103 -3.71 -1.44 -4.80
N PHE A 104 -4.36 -1.70 -5.93
CA PHE A 104 -4.13 -0.93 -7.15
C PHE A 104 -4.44 0.57 -6.95
N PHE A 105 -5.55 0.88 -6.28
CA PHE A 105 -5.91 2.27 -5.97
C PHE A 105 -5.04 2.90 -4.90
N GLN A 106 -4.59 2.11 -3.94
CA GLN A 106 -3.63 2.59 -2.96
C GLN A 106 -2.29 2.95 -3.61
N ILE A 107 -1.82 2.15 -4.56
CA ILE A 107 -0.62 2.47 -5.36
C ILE A 107 -0.80 3.79 -6.13
N LEU A 108 -1.95 3.99 -6.78
CA LEU A 108 -2.24 5.25 -7.46
C LEU A 108 -2.29 6.44 -6.50
N ASN A 109 -2.85 6.26 -5.31
CA ASN A 109 -2.88 7.26 -4.24
C ASN A 109 -1.46 7.62 -3.77
N VAL A 110 -0.61 6.63 -3.57
CA VAL A 110 0.80 6.83 -3.18
C VAL A 110 1.55 7.63 -4.23
N ILE A 111 1.43 7.25 -5.50
CA ILE A 111 2.08 7.96 -6.61
C ILE A 111 1.58 9.41 -6.70
N GLY A 112 0.26 9.60 -6.71
CA GLY A 112 -0.36 10.92 -6.76
C GLY A 112 0.00 11.78 -5.56
N GLY A 113 0.01 11.20 -4.36
CA GLY A 113 0.36 11.86 -3.11
C GLY A 113 1.83 12.30 -3.07
N ILE A 114 2.76 11.48 -3.54
CA ILE A 114 4.17 11.84 -3.69
C ILE A 114 4.31 13.02 -4.64
N ILE A 115 3.70 12.95 -5.83
CA ILE A 115 3.77 14.03 -6.84
C ILE A 115 3.23 15.35 -6.27
N MET A 116 2.05 15.34 -5.64
CA MET A 116 1.46 16.55 -5.07
C MET A 116 2.25 17.09 -3.90
N SER A 117 2.77 16.22 -3.02
CA SER A 117 3.64 16.65 -1.92
C SER A 117 4.91 17.35 -2.45
N ILE A 118 5.53 16.80 -3.49
CA ILE A 118 6.70 17.40 -4.13
C ILE A 118 6.35 18.76 -4.74
N ILE A 119 5.25 18.86 -5.49
CA ILE A 119 4.79 20.12 -6.10
C ILE A 119 4.53 21.16 -5.01
N PHE A 120 3.81 20.78 -3.96
CA PHE A 120 3.50 21.68 -2.86
C PHE A 120 4.78 22.18 -2.15
N LEU A 121 5.71 21.28 -1.84
CA LEU A 121 6.97 21.62 -1.20
C LEU A 121 7.85 22.49 -2.09
N TYR A 122 7.88 22.25 -3.41
CA TYR A 122 8.58 23.10 -4.36
C TYR A 122 8.05 24.55 -4.36
N LEU A 123 6.73 24.72 -4.34
CA LEU A 123 6.09 26.03 -4.43
C LEU A 123 6.12 26.80 -3.09
N ASN A 124 6.10 26.11 -1.96
CA ASN A 124 5.83 26.71 -0.65
C ASN A 124 6.94 26.53 0.38
N SER A 125 7.97 25.70 0.12
CA SER A 125 9.07 25.50 1.06
C SER A 125 10.38 26.09 0.55
N THR A 126 11.44 26.02 1.38
CA THR A 126 12.79 26.39 0.96
C THR A 126 13.41 25.34 0.05
N LEU A 127 14.34 25.75 -0.81
CA LEU A 127 15.07 24.83 -1.70
C LEU A 127 15.75 23.68 -0.93
N LEU A 128 16.17 23.93 0.29
CA LEU A 128 16.80 22.93 1.16
C LEU A 128 15.81 21.83 1.56
N VAL A 129 14.59 22.18 2.00
CA VAL A 129 13.55 21.21 2.35
C VAL A 129 13.12 20.40 1.12
N PHE A 130 12.94 21.08 -0.01
CA PHE A 130 12.60 20.42 -1.27
C PHE A 130 13.68 19.43 -1.71
N SER A 131 14.96 19.80 -1.68
CA SER A 131 16.05 18.89 -2.05
C SER A 131 16.15 17.70 -1.10
N PHE A 132 15.91 17.91 0.21
CA PHE A 132 15.91 16.84 1.20
C PHE A 132 14.73 15.86 0.99
N ALA A 133 13.57 16.40 0.61
CA ALA A 133 12.40 15.58 0.24
C ALA A 133 12.70 14.69 -0.98
N LEU A 134 13.33 15.22 -2.02
CA LEU A 134 13.74 14.44 -3.19
C LEU A 134 14.75 13.35 -2.83
N VAL A 135 15.74 13.68 -1.99
CA VAL A 135 16.73 12.70 -1.53
C VAL A 135 16.07 11.58 -0.72
N SER A 136 15.09 11.90 0.14
CA SER A 136 14.41 10.89 0.97
C SER A 136 13.64 9.86 0.13
N ILE A 137 13.02 10.28 -0.98
CA ILE A 137 12.28 9.38 -1.90
C ILE A 137 13.19 8.30 -2.49
N VAL A 138 14.47 8.60 -2.71
CA VAL A 138 15.44 7.64 -3.26
C VAL A 138 16.15 6.89 -2.16
N LEU A 139 16.55 7.58 -1.09
CA LEU A 139 17.38 7.02 -0.03
C LEU A 139 16.63 5.97 0.79
N ILE A 140 15.35 6.19 1.08
CA ILE A 140 14.56 5.26 1.90
C ILE A 140 14.38 3.92 1.21
N PRO A 141 13.82 3.82 -0.01
CA PRO A 141 13.71 2.54 -0.70
C PRO A 141 15.06 1.87 -0.95
N PHE A 142 16.09 2.65 -1.27
CA PHE A 142 17.44 2.10 -1.49
C PHE A 142 18.03 1.47 -0.22
N SER A 143 17.88 2.13 0.93
CA SER A 143 18.40 1.63 2.21
C SER A 143 17.69 0.35 2.69
N THR A 144 16.42 0.17 2.33
CA THR A 144 15.60 -0.97 2.75
C THR A 144 15.54 -2.09 1.71
N TYR A 145 16.02 -1.86 0.49
CA TYR A 145 15.94 -2.80 -0.64
C TYR A 145 16.40 -4.24 -0.31
N ARG A 146 17.53 -4.40 0.41
CA ARG A 146 18.04 -5.72 0.77
C ARG A 146 17.12 -6.47 1.71
N LEU A 147 16.55 -5.76 2.70
CA LEU A 147 15.62 -6.33 3.67
C LEU A 147 14.33 -6.78 2.98
N GLN A 148 13.82 -5.99 2.04
CA GLN A 148 12.64 -6.34 1.23
C GLN A 148 12.88 -7.61 0.40
N LYS A 149 14.04 -7.73 -0.24
CA LYS A 149 14.37 -8.93 -1.01
C LYS A 149 14.38 -10.20 -0.15
N GLU A 150 14.78 -10.10 1.12
CA GLU A 150 14.68 -11.20 2.06
C GLU A 150 13.24 -11.56 2.42
N ILE A 151 12.37 -10.55 2.64
CA ILE A 151 10.93 -10.76 2.89
C ILE A 151 10.28 -11.47 1.71
N VAL A 152 10.52 -11.02 0.49
CA VAL A 152 9.99 -11.67 -0.73
C VAL A 152 10.46 -13.13 -0.82
N SER A 153 11.73 -13.42 -0.52
CA SER A 153 12.24 -14.79 -0.48
C SER A 153 11.55 -15.64 0.58
N ASN A 154 11.26 -15.06 1.74
CA ASN A 154 10.56 -15.74 2.82
C ASN A 154 9.08 -15.99 2.48
N ASN A 155 8.40 -15.02 1.85
CA ASN A 155 7.02 -15.17 1.38
C ASN A 155 6.91 -16.30 0.36
N LYS A 156 7.88 -16.43 -0.55
CA LYS A 156 7.94 -17.57 -1.46
C LYS A 156 8.03 -18.92 -0.74
N LYS A 157 8.87 -19.01 0.31
CA LYS A 157 8.96 -20.22 1.14
C LYS A 157 7.65 -20.49 1.89
N TYR A 158 6.98 -19.43 2.36
CA TYR A 158 5.69 -19.54 3.02
C TYR A 158 4.63 -20.13 2.09
N LYS A 159 4.51 -19.61 0.86
CA LYS A 159 3.58 -20.16 -0.15
C LYS A 159 3.85 -21.63 -0.48
N ASN A 160 5.12 -22.05 -0.53
CA ASN A 160 5.45 -23.46 -0.70
C ASN A 160 4.95 -24.32 0.48
N LEU A 161 5.05 -23.81 1.72
CA LEU A 161 4.53 -24.51 2.90
C LEU A 161 3.00 -24.57 2.89
N GLU A 162 2.31 -23.56 2.38
CA GLU A 162 0.84 -23.57 2.24
C GLU A 162 0.37 -24.65 1.26
N GLU A 163 1.04 -24.81 0.12
CA GLU A 163 0.75 -25.90 -0.81
C GLU A 163 0.92 -27.30 -0.18
N GLU A 164 1.86 -27.44 0.78
CA GLU A 164 2.07 -28.68 1.53
C GLU A 164 1.15 -28.84 2.74
N ARG A 165 0.35 -27.82 3.10
CA ARG A 165 -0.44 -27.78 4.33
C ARG A 165 -1.38 -28.97 4.49
N MET A 166 -2.21 -29.24 3.48
CA MET A 166 -3.19 -30.33 3.52
C MET A 166 -2.51 -31.70 3.60
N LYS A 167 -1.38 -31.90 2.92
CA LYS A 167 -0.58 -33.11 3.03
C LYS A 167 -0.09 -33.34 4.45
N ASN A 168 0.40 -32.28 5.11
CA ASN A 168 0.86 -32.35 6.49
C ASN A 168 -0.28 -32.63 7.47
N ILE A 169 -1.48 -32.05 7.26
CA ILE A 169 -2.68 -32.31 8.06
C ILE A 169 -3.16 -33.76 7.85
N SER A 170 -3.19 -34.23 6.60
CA SER A 170 -3.68 -35.56 6.23
C SER A 170 -2.81 -36.70 6.77
N SER A 171 -1.54 -36.41 7.07
CA SER A 171 -0.61 -37.37 7.67
C SER A 171 -1.08 -37.87 9.06
N ARG A 172 -1.90 -37.06 9.77
CA ARG A 172 -2.37 -37.27 11.15
C ARG A 172 -1.23 -37.54 12.15
N ASP A 173 0.02 -37.19 11.78
CA ASP A 173 1.19 -37.31 12.64
C ASP A 173 1.48 -35.98 13.33
N LYS A 174 1.41 -36.01 14.68
CA LYS A 174 1.69 -34.81 15.51
C LYS A 174 3.09 -34.26 15.30
N ARG A 175 4.08 -35.06 14.98
CA ARG A 175 5.46 -34.62 14.75
C ARG A 175 5.58 -33.86 13.44
N ILE A 176 5.04 -34.43 12.36
CA ILE A 176 5.06 -33.81 11.02
C ILE A 176 4.33 -32.47 11.05
N TYR A 177 3.13 -32.44 11.63
CA TYR A 177 2.38 -31.20 11.75
C TYR A 177 3.07 -30.18 12.68
N GLY A 178 3.71 -30.62 13.76
CA GLY A 178 4.48 -29.77 14.67
C GLY A 178 5.69 -29.13 13.98
N GLU A 179 6.41 -29.85 13.12
CA GLU A 179 7.50 -29.32 12.33
C GLU A 179 7.03 -28.31 11.27
N TYR A 180 5.91 -28.59 10.63
CA TYR A 180 5.25 -27.67 9.70
C TYR A 180 4.93 -26.33 10.39
N ILE A 181 4.19 -26.37 11.51
CA ILE A 181 3.84 -25.15 12.27
C ILE A 181 5.10 -24.38 12.69
N LYS A 182 6.15 -25.10 13.13
CA LYS A 182 7.40 -24.47 13.53
C LYS A 182 8.07 -23.71 12.37
N LYS A 183 8.04 -24.26 11.17
CA LYS A 183 8.56 -23.58 9.96
C LYS A 183 7.74 -22.35 9.62
N VAL A 184 6.41 -22.44 9.65
CA VAL A 184 5.50 -21.31 9.40
C VAL A 184 5.74 -20.18 10.40
N LEU A 185 5.78 -20.48 11.70
CA LEU A 185 6.03 -19.50 12.74
C LEU A 185 7.40 -18.83 12.61
N ASN A 186 8.45 -19.59 12.29
CA ASN A 186 9.78 -19.04 12.09
C ASN A 186 9.83 -18.05 10.93
N ILE A 187 9.15 -18.33 9.81
CA ILE A 187 9.08 -17.38 8.69
C ILE A 187 8.35 -16.09 9.13
N GLY A 188 7.24 -16.21 9.85
CA GLY A 188 6.52 -15.07 10.37
C GLY A 188 7.38 -14.19 11.29
N ILE A 189 8.14 -14.80 12.20
CA ILE A 189 9.06 -14.09 13.10
C ILE A 189 10.16 -13.38 12.30
N LEU A 190 10.80 -14.08 11.35
CA LEU A 190 11.84 -13.50 10.52
C LEU A 190 11.33 -12.30 9.72
N ASN A 191 10.14 -12.40 9.14
CA ASN A 191 9.54 -11.27 8.42
C ASN A 191 9.23 -10.10 9.35
N SER A 192 8.67 -10.35 10.53
CA SER A 192 8.41 -9.31 11.54
C SER A 192 9.68 -8.58 11.98
N ASP A 193 10.81 -9.31 12.15
CA ASP A 193 12.10 -8.72 12.50
C ASP A 193 12.65 -7.83 11.37
N LEU A 194 12.45 -8.25 10.11
CA LEU A 194 12.85 -7.47 8.93
C LEU A 194 11.97 -6.21 8.78
N ASP A 195 10.67 -6.35 8.93
CA ASP A 195 9.71 -5.23 8.90
C ASP A 195 10.01 -4.21 9.98
N THR A 196 10.36 -4.66 11.20
CA THR A 196 10.76 -3.77 12.29
C THR A 196 12.00 -2.93 11.93
N LYS A 197 13.00 -3.53 11.25
CA LYS A 197 14.18 -2.80 10.78
C LYS A 197 13.84 -1.79 9.70
N ILE A 198 13.01 -2.17 8.74
CA ILE A 198 12.51 -1.27 7.68
C ILE A 198 11.77 -0.09 8.30
N PHE A 199 10.83 -0.37 9.21
CA PHE A 199 10.05 0.63 9.92
C PHE A 199 10.95 1.62 10.68
N PHE A 200 11.95 1.14 11.41
CA PHE A 200 12.87 2.01 12.15
C PHE A 200 13.65 2.95 11.22
N VAL A 201 14.28 2.41 10.15
CA VAL A 201 15.08 3.21 9.22
C VAL A 201 14.22 4.25 8.52
N THR A 202 13.04 3.84 8.03
CA THR A 202 12.10 4.71 7.34
C THR A 202 11.64 5.86 8.24
N ASN A 203 11.11 5.55 9.41
CA ASN A 203 10.58 6.58 10.32
C ASN A 203 11.64 7.50 10.88
N PHE A 204 12.87 7.02 11.10
CA PHE A 204 13.98 7.86 11.56
C PHE A 204 14.35 8.93 10.52
N LEU A 205 14.48 8.55 9.26
CA LEU A 205 14.76 9.49 8.16
C LEU A 205 13.61 10.49 7.95
N GLN A 206 12.39 10.02 8.06
CA GLN A 206 11.18 10.83 7.95
C GLN A 206 11.07 11.87 9.07
N MET A 207 11.40 11.49 10.29
CA MET A 207 11.43 12.39 11.45
C MET A 207 12.41 13.56 11.21
N ILE A 208 13.58 13.28 10.65
CA ILE A 208 14.57 14.31 10.32
C ILE A 208 13.98 15.29 9.30
N LEU A 209 13.37 14.80 8.21
CA LEU A 209 12.73 15.65 7.21
C LEU A 209 11.64 16.55 7.81
N LEU A 210 10.80 15.99 8.69
CA LEU A 210 9.73 16.74 9.34
C LEU A 210 10.28 17.89 10.19
N PHE A 211 11.29 17.64 11.03
CA PHE A 211 11.89 18.68 11.86
C PHE A 211 12.55 19.79 11.03
N PHE A 212 13.29 19.43 9.99
CA PHE A 212 13.88 20.43 9.07
C PHE A 212 12.81 21.26 8.37
N SER A 213 11.69 20.67 7.99
CA SER A 213 10.58 21.35 7.33
C SER A 213 9.92 22.36 8.26
N ILE A 214 9.66 21.99 9.50
CA ILE A 214 9.08 22.91 10.50
C ILE A 214 10.01 24.09 10.77
N LEU A 215 11.31 23.83 11.01
CA LEU A 215 12.29 24.89 11.25
C LEU A 215 12.42 25.83 10.04
N SER A 216 12.42 25.29 8.83
CA SER A 216 12.54 26.07 7.60
C SER A 216 11.35 27.02 7.39
N ILE A 217 10.13 26.54 7.62
CA ILE A 217 8.91 27.35 7.43
C ILE A 217 8.77 28.43 8.46
N THR A 218 9.12 28.16 9.73
CA THR A 218 9.06 29.17 10.79
C THR A 218 10.00 30.35 10.51
N GLN A 219 11.02 30.15 9.69
CA GLN A 219 11.96 31.20 9.28
C GLN A 219 11.57 31.87 7.94
N ALA A 220 10.51 31.41 7.28
CA ALA A 220 10.10 31.95 5.98
C ALA A 220 9.41 33.30 6.10
N ASN A 221 9.72 34.24 5.18
CA ASN A 221 9.13 35.58 5.15
C ASN A 221 7.60 35.60 4.92
N ARG A 222 6.99 34.49 4.49
CA ARG A 222 5.55 34.33 4.22
C ARG A 222 4.90 33.35 5.17
N PHE A 223 5.33 33.34 6.43
CA PHE A 223 4.77 32.45 7.43
C PHE A 223 3.29 32.77 7.70
N THR A 224 2.43 31.74 7.53
CA THR A 224 1.04 31.74 7.99
C THR A 224 0.74 30.42 8.71
N SER A 225 -0.28 30.42 9.57
CA SER A 225 -0.68 29.21 10.30
C SER A 225 -1.17 28.12 9.34
N GLY A 226 -1.89 28.49 8.28
CA GLY A 226 -2.37 27.57 7.26
C GLY A 226 -1.22 26.99 6.44
N LEU A 227 -0.21 27.81 6.08
CA LEU A 227 0.96 27.32 5.37
C LEU A 227 1.76 26.33 6.21
N LEU A 228 1.94 26.61 7.51
CA LEU A 228 2.60 25.68 8.44
C LEU A 228 1.85 24.34 8.49
N PHE A 229 0.52 24.39 8.68
CA PHE A 229 -0.31 23.20 8.71
C PHE A 229 -0.17 22.38 7.43
N SER A 230 -0.36 23.01 6.27
CA SER A 230 -0.27 22.34 4.97
C SER A 230 1.10 21.70 4.75
N THR A 231 2.18 22.39 5.11
CA THR A 231 3.54 21.82 4.91
C THR A 231 3.82 20.66 5.83
N VAL A 232 3.47 20.75 7.11
CA VAL A 232 3.64 19.62 8.05
C VAL A 232 2.84 18.42 7.56
N THR A 233 1.62 18.64 7.07
CA THR A 233 0.76 17.57 6.56
C THR A 233 1.31 16.98 5.26
N TYR A 234 1.75 17.77 4.28
CA TYR A 234 2.35 17.24 3.05
C TYR A 234 3.68 16.52 3.29
N VAL A 235 4.50 16.98 4.22
CA VAL A 235 5.69 16.24 4.64
C VAL A 235 5.32 14.93 5.30
N GLY A 236 4.30 14.92 6.17
CA GLY A 236 3.77 13.71 6.78
C GLY A 236 3.23 12.72 5.75
N MET A 237 2.44 13.21 4.77
CA MET A 237 1.95 12.40 3.66
C MET A 237 3.08 11.84 2.79
N LEU A 238 4.04 12.68 2.41
CA LEU A 238 5.22 12.24 1.64
C LEU A 238 5.95 11.12 2.38
N ASN A 239 6.14 11.31 3.68
CA ASN A 239 6.80 10.34 4.53
C ASN A 239 6.03 9.01 4.57
N GLY A 240 4.71 9.04 4.77
CA GLY A 240 3.85 7.86 4.72
C GLY A 240 3.98 7.14 3.37
N TYR A 241 3.74 7.85 2.29
CA TYR A 241 3.80 7.28 0.95
C TYR A 241 5.16 6.71 0.54
N VAL A 242 6.25 7.36 0.95
CA VAL A 242 7.61 6.82 0.71
C VAL A 242 7.87 5.56 1.53
N GLY A 243 7.32 5.47 2.75
CA GLY A 243 7.32 4.26 3.56
C GLY A 243 6.57 3.11 2.87
N ASP A 244 5.39 3.42 2.35
CA ASP A 244 4.48 2.44 1.71
C ASP A 244 5.03 1.90 0.37
N ILE A 245 5.91 2.62 -0.34
CA ILE A 245 6.55 2.13 -1.58
C ILE A 245 7.12 0.72 -1.38
N ASN A 246 7.74 0.48 -0.24
CA ASN A 246 8.39 -0.78 0.06
C ASN A 246 7.38 -1.93 0.16
N GLU A 247 6.26 -1.68 0.81
CA GLU A 247 5.17 -2.64 0.97
C GLU A 247 4.55 -2.99 -0.39
N TYR A 248 4.27 -1.99 -1.23
CA TYR A 248 3.71 -2.22 -2.56
C TYR A 248 4.67 -2.92 -3.51
N LEU A 249 5.98 -2.71 -3.40
CA LEU A 249 6.96 -3.47 -4.18
C LEU A 249 6.97 -4.95 -3.80
N ILE A 250 6.83 -5.28 -2.51
CA ILE A 250 6.70 -6.66 -2.04
C ILE A 250 5.39 -7.27 -2.56
N LEU A 251 4.30 -6.56 -2.40
CA LEU A 251 2.96 -6.99 -2.83
C LEU A 251 2.89 -7.27 -4.33
N LEU A 252 3.48 -6.42 -5.17
CA LEU A 252 3.56 -6.65 -6.62
C LEU A 252 4.38 -7.90 -6.97
N GLN A 253 5.43 -8.19 -6.20
CA GLN A 253 6.24 -9.41 -6.41
C GLN A 253 5.48 -10.65 -5.95
N ASP A 254 4.75 -10.58 -4.85
CA ASP A 254 3.90 -11.66 -4.36
C ASP A 254 2.74 -11.95 -5.31
N LEU A 255 2.10 -10.91 -5.86
CA LEU A 255 1.07 -11.06 -6.89
C LEU A 255 1.63 -11.73 -8.15
N LYS A 256 2.84 -11.33 -8.58
CA LYS A 256 3.51 -11.98 -9.71
C LYS A 256 3.74 -13.47 -9.44
N GLU A 257 4.20 -13.84 -8.26
CA GLU A 257 4.38 -15.24 -7.86
C GLU A 257 3.05 -16.00 -7.87
N THR A 258 1.97 -15.42 -7.33
CA THR A 258 0.61 -15.98 -7.36
C THR A 258 0.17 -16.29 -8.80
N VAL A 259 0.30 -15.31 -9.70
CA VAL A 259 -0.07 -15.49 -11.12
C VAL A 259 0.73 -16.61 -11.79
N TYR A 260 2.03 -16.76 -11.50
CA TYR A 260 2.83 -17.85 -12.03
C TYR A 260 2.35 -19.22 -11.53
N ARG A 261 2.03 -19.33 -10.24
CA ARG A 261 1.51 -20.59 -9.65
C ARG A 261 0.17 -20.99 -10.25
N LEU A 262 -0.74 -20.03 -10.42
CA LEU A 262 -2.06 -20.28 -11.01
C LEU A 262 -1.98 -20.69 -12.50
N LYS A 263 -0.97 -20.22 -13.24
CA LYS A 263 -0.72 -20.65 -14.62
C LYS A 263 -0.08 -22.03 -14.75
N GLY A 264 0.38 -22.64 -13.65
CA GLY A 264 1.09 -23.91 -13.65
C GLY A 264 2.49 -23.84 -14.26
N GLU A 265 3.04 -22.64 -14.47
CA GLU A 265 4.39 -22.43 -14.97
C GLU A 265 5.41 -22.76 -13.88
N ASN A 266 6.27 -23.76 -14.12
CA ASN A 266 7.28 -24.19 -13.16
C ASN A 266 8.32 -23.08 -12.90
N ASN A 267 8.65 -22.89 -11.63
CA ASN A 267 9.55 -21.87 -11.06
C ASN A 267 11.01 -21.78 -11.65
N ASN A 268 11.34 -22.53 -12.68
CA ASN A 268 12.70 -22.57 -13.22
C ASN A 268 13.11 -21.35 -14.07
N GLU A 269 12.15 -20.50 -14.47
CA GLU A 269 12.44 -19.30 -15.28
C GLU A 269 12.66 -18.02 -14.46
N LEU A 270 12.25 -18.00 -13.18
CA LEU A 270 12.42 -16.83 -12.31
C LEU A 270 13.85 -16.66 -11.75
N GLN A 271 14.76 -17.60 -12.04
CA GLN A 271 16.17 -17.53 -11.60
C GLN A 271 17.14 -17.00 -12.68
N ARG A 272 16.64 -16.58 -13.82
CA ARG A 272 17.42 -15.87 -14.85
C ARG A 272 17.01 -14.39 -14.87
#